data_ab145b4e2445d8d93029d5472bfd5572
#
_entry.id   ab145b4e2445d8d93029d5472bfd5572
#
_cell.length_a   1.000
_cell.length_b   1.000
_cell.length_c   1.000
_cell.angle_alpha   90.00
_cell.angle_beta   90.00
_cell.angle_gamma   90.00
#
_symmetry.space_group_name_H-M   'P 1'
#
loop_
_entity.id
_entity.type
_entity.pdbx_description
1 polymer ?
#
loop_
_entity_poly.entity_id
_entity_poly.type
_entity_poly.pdbx_seq_one_letter_code
_entity_poly.pdbx_strand_id
1 'polypeptide(L)'
;MAKGAKNETVETLKAVAVAVAIFLAFRILAFQPFTIPSSSMEPTLQIGDYVIVSKYPYGWSRHSIPFSPPLFSGRILQREPQRGDVIVFKHPTDGIDMIKRLVGVPGDRVQFREGVLYINSQAVPRERLSPEPVRTEYGTLEFDRYVERLDSGKSYVTYDRPDRDPEVNNTPVFVVPEGHYFFVGDNREDSRDSRFPRGYGVGYVPAENLVGRAEWVLLSWNEEASLWKPWTWFTEFRGDRSLRRL
;
A
#
# COMPACT_ATOMS: atom_id res chain seq x y z
N MET A 1 29.46 44.81 -15.94
CA MET A 1 28.12 44.15 -15.86
C MET A 1 28.16 42.60 -15.90
N ALA A 2 29.08 41.93 -16.62
CA ALA A 2 29.09 40.45 -16.71
C ALA A 2 29.47 39.66 -15.42
N LYS A 3 30.20 40.26 -14.50
CA LYS A 3 30.67 39.61 -13.27
C LYS A 3 29.57 39.50 -12.19
N GLY A 4 28.61 40.43 -12.16
CA GLY A 4 27.44 40.40 -11.27
C GLY A 4 26.45 39.31 -11.65
N ALA A 5 26.07 39.21 -12.92
CA ALA A 5 25.14 38.20 -13.43
C ALA A 5 25.65 36.76 -13.25
N LYS A 6 26.96 36.54 -13.36
CA LYS A 6 27.59 35.24 -13.15
C LYS A 6 27.52 34.79 -11.67
N ASN A 7 27.64 35.73 -10.72
CA ASN A 7 27.50 35.44 -9.30
C ASN A 7 26.04 35.13 -8.91
N GLU A 8 25.07 35.89 -9.44
CA GLU A 8 23.64 35.63 -9.20
C GLU A 8 23.20 34.28 -9.72
N THR A 9 23.66 33.87 -10.91
CA THR A 9 23.38 32.54 -11.46
C THR A 9 23.95 31.43 -10.58
N VAL A 10 25.19 31.59 -10.07
CA VAL A 10 25.83 30.61 -9.18
C VAL A 10 25.08 30.51 -7.84
N GLU A 11 24.67 31.64 -7.25
CA GLU A 11 23.90 31.62 -6.01
C GLU A 11 22.52 30.99 -6.19
N THR A 12 21.85 31.25 -7.31
CA THR A 12 20.57 30.59 -7.65
C THR A 12 20.75 29.08 -7.79
N LEU A 13 21.80 28.63 -8.50
CA LEU A 13 22.09 27.19 -8.63
C LEU A 13 22.39 26.52 -7.31
N LYS A 14 23.12 27.17 -6.42
CA LYS A 14 23.37 26.66 -5.05
C LYS A 14 22.06 26.56 -4.25
N ALA A 15 21.21 27.57 -4.29
CA ALA A 15 19.93 27.57 -3.60
C ALA A 15 19.03 26.41 -4.10
N VAL A 16 18.96 26.20 -5.42
CA VAL A 16 18.23 25.09 -6.02
C VAL A 16 18.82 23.74 -5.59
N ALA A 17 20.14 23.60 -5.62
CA ALA A 17 20.81 22.36 -5.20
C ALA A 17 20.54 22.04 -3.73
N VAL A 18 20.56 23.03 -2.84
CA VAL A 18 20.23 22.85 -1.42
C VAL A 18 18.76 22.46 -1.26
N ALA A 19 17.84 23.13 -1.96
CA ALA A 19 16.42 22.80 -1.90
C ALA A 19 16.15 21.36 -2.36
N VAL A 20 16.78 20.92 -3.46
CA VAL A 20 16.69 19.56 -3.97
C VAL A 20 17.28 18.57 -2.95
N ALA A 21 18.43 18.88 -2.34
CA ALA A 21 19.02 18.02 -1.32
C ALA A 21 18.13 17.84 -0.08
N ILE A 22 17.52 18.94 0.39
CA ILE A 22 16.55 18.89 1.51
C ILE A 22 15.32 18.06 1.13
N PHE A 23 14.76 18.27 -0.07
CA PHE A 23 13.63 17.50 -0.56
C PHE A 23 13.94 16.01 -0.65
N LEU A 24 15.10 15.64 -1.21
CA LEU A 24 15.54 14.23 -1.29
C LEU A 24 15.77 13.64 0.10
N ALA A 25 16.41 14.38 1.01
CA ALA A 25 16.59 13.93 2.39
C ALA A 25 15.24 13.67 3.08
N PHE A 26 14.28 14.58 2.93
CA PHE A 26 12.93 14.40 3.48
C PHE A 26 12.24 13.18 2.87
N ARG A 27 12.30 13.02 1.55
CA ARG A 27 11.72 11.88 0.82
C ARG A 27 12.35 10.53 1.21
N ILE A 28 13.65 10.49 1.48
CA ILE A 28 14.37 9.27 1.86
C ILE A 28 14.09 8.92 3.32
N LEU A 29 14.12 9.90 4.21
CA LEU A 29 14.12 9.67 5.65
C LEU A 29 12.72 9.65 6.28
N ALA A 30 11.80 10.47 5.77
CA ALA A 30 10.53 10.69 6.44
C ALA A 30 9.32 10.15 5.66
N PHE A 31 8.90 10.85 4.61
CA PHE A 31 7.63 10.60 3.93
C PHE A 31 7.79 10.56 2.42
N GLN A 32 6.99 9.70 1.79
CA GLN A 32 6.89 9.62 0.34
C GLN A 32 5.43 9.55 -0.08
N PRO A 33 4.97 10.41 -1.02
CA PRO A 33 3.65 10.26 -1.62
C PRO A 33 3.64 9.12 -2.63
N PHE A 34 2.50 8.40 -2.68
CA PHE A 34 2.19 7.37 -3.66
C PHE A 34 0.79 7.61 -4.22
N THR A 35 0.59 7.29 -5.48
CA THR A 35 -0.73 7.24 -6.11
C THR A 35 -1.23 5.80 -6.12
N ILE A 36 -2.54 5.62 -5.97
CA ILE A 36 -3.18 4.30 -6.00
C ILE A 36 -3.72 4.05 -7.41
N PRO A 37 -3.11 3.13 -8.18
CA PRO A 37 -3.51 2.86 -9.55
C PRO A 37 -4.44 1.65 -9.70
N SER A 38 -4.79 0.93 -8.63
CA SER A 38 -5.56 -0.31 -8.69
C SER A 38 -6.57 -0.43 -7.57
N SER A 39 -7.64 -1.18 -7.82
CA SER A 39 -8.75 -1.49 -6.91
C SER A 39 -8.43 -2.47 -5.79
N SER A 40 -7.24 -3.07 -5.77
CA SER A 40 -6.90 -4.20 -4.88
C SER A 40 -6.97 -3.91 -3.37
N MET A 41 -7.02 -2.64 -2.98
CA MET A 41 -7.16 -2.18 -1.60
C MET A 41 -8.51 -1.50 -1.31
N GLU A 42 -9.46 -1.58 -2.24
CA GLU A 42 -10.83 -1.13 -1.99
C GLU A 42 -11.51 -1.97 -0.90
N PRO A 43 -12.34 -1.35 -0.09
CA PRO A 43 -12.77 0.05 -0.07
C PRO A 43 -11.81 0.98 0.70
N THR A 44 -10.76 0.44 1.33
CA THR A 44 -9.83 1.25 2.14
C THR A 44 -9.13 2.31 1.30
N LEU A 45 -8.54 1.92 0.18
CA LEU A 45 -7.93 2.82 -0.79
C LEU A 45 -8.63 2.64 -2.14
N GLN A 46 -8.91 3.73 -2.82
CA GLN A 46 -9.52 3.75 -4.14
C GLN A 46 -8.54 4.26 -5.19
N ILE A 47 -8.78 3.87 -6.44
CA ILE A 47 -8.01 4.42 -7.57
C ILE A 47 -8.10 5.94 -7.56
N GLY A 48 -6.95 6.62 -7.73
CA GLY A 48 -6.85 8.07 -7.67
C GLY A 48 -6.62 8.66 -6.28
N ASP A 49 -6.51 7.83 -5.23
CA ASP A 49 -6.03 8.27 -3.93
C ASP A 49 -4.53 8.59 -3.97
N TYR A 50 -4.15 9.69 -3.34
CA TYR A 50 -2.75 10.07 -3.06
C TYR A 50 -2.45 9.81 -1.60
N VAL A 51 -1.59 8.84 -1.35
CA VAL A 51 -1.30 8.33 0.00
C VAL A 51 0.06 8.81 0.46
N ILE A 52 0.14 9.30 1.70
CA ILE A 52 1.42 9.60 2.36
C ILE A 52 1.89 8.37 3.13
N VAL A 53 3.11 7.95 2.80
CA VAL A 53 3.78 6.79 3.37
C VAL A 53 4.95 7.23 4.23
N SER A 54 4.95 6.85 5.51
CA SER A 54 6.06 7.08 6.45
C SER A 54 7.05 5.93 6.39
N LYS A 55 8.34 6.24 6.34
CA LYS A 55 9.42 5.24 6.25
C LYS A 55 10.00 4.86 7.61
N TYR A 56 10.07 5.81 8.52
CA TYR A 56 10.67 5.64 9.84
C TYR A 56 10.01 4.58 10.76
N PRO A 57 8.71 4.20 10.61
CA PRO A 57 8.12 3.20 11.49
C PRO A 57 8.83 1.85 11.44
N TYR A 58 9.36 1.46 10.27
CA TYR A 58 10.01 0.15 10.10
C TYR A 58 11.52 0.26 9.90
N GLY A 59 12.10 1.47 9.97
CA GLY A 59 13.48 1.75 9.61
C GLY A 59 13.69 1.81 8.09
N TRP A 60 14.95 1.87 7.67
CA TRP A 60 15.32 2.13 6.27
C TRP A 60 16.01 0.93 5.64
N SER A 61 15.64 0.62 4.40
CA SER A 61 16.34 -0.30 3.53
C SER A 61 16.83 0.42 2.27
N ARG A 62 17.55 -0.27 1.39
CA ARG A 62 17.88 0.27 0.07
C ARG A 62 16.66 0.79 -0.70
N HIS A 63 15.48 0.21 -0.44
CA HIS A 63 14.22 0.61 -1.07
C HIS A 63 13.62 1.91 -0.50
N SER A 64 14.19 2.45 0.57
CA SER A 64 13.87 3.80 1.05
C SER A 64 14.50 4.88 0.18
N ILE A 65 15.50 4.54 -0.62
CA ILE A 65 16.23 5.42 -1.53
C ILE A 65 15.61 5.33 -2.94
N PRO A 66 15.44 6.45 -3.66
CA PRO A 66 14.98 6.42 -5.05
C PRO A 66 15.80 5.46 -5.90
N PHE A 67 15.13 4.70 -6.78
CA PHE A 67 15.71 3.67 -7.65
C PHE A 67 16.32 2.47 -6.93
N SER A 68 16.19 2.36 -5.60
CA SER A 68 16.64 1.21 -4.81
C SER A 68 18.10 0.79 -5.06
N PRO A 69 19.08 1.71 -5.02
CA PRO A 69 20.47 1.38 -5.34
C PRO A 69 21.01 0.32 -4.36
N PRO A 70 21.87 -0.62 -4.82
CA PRO A 70 22.39 -1.70 -3.97
C PRO A 70 23.52 -1.23 -3.05
N LEU A 71 23.27 -0.20 -2.23
CA LEU A 71 24.27 0.40 -1.34
C LEU A 71 24.50 -0.43 -0.07
N PHE A 72 23.47 -1.15 0.39
CA PHE A 72 23.52 -2.03 1.55
C PHE A 72 22.39 -3.06 1.47
N SER A 73 22.50 -4.13 2.26
CA SER A 73 21.48 -5.17 2.43
C SER A 73 20.81 -5.07 3.81
N GLY A 74 19.60 -5.61 3.92
CA GLY A 74 18.82 -5.57 5.16
C GLY A 74 18.24 -4.20 5.48
N ARG A 75 18.02 -3.93 6.78
CA ARG A 75 17.38 -2.69 7.27
C ARG A 75 18.17 -2.04 8.38
N ILE A 76 18.24 -0.70 8.35
CA ILE A 76 18.83 0.14 9.41
C ILE A 76 17.70 0.51 10.37
N LEU A 77 17.92 0.37 11.70
CA LEU A 77 16.93 0.61 12.76
C LEU A 77 15.61 -0.15 12.50
N GLN A 78 15.74 -1.43 12.16
CA GLN A 78 14.59 -2.31 11.90
C GLN A 78 13.63 -2.32 13.10
N ARG A 79 12.34 -2.19 12.79
CA ARG A 79 11.22 -2.37 13.71
C ARG A 79 10.17 -3.24 13.07
N GLU A 80 9.52 -4.06 13.86
CA GLU A 80 8.49 -4.98 13.38
C GLU A 80 7.20 -4.23 13.05
N PRO A 81 6.63 -4.47 11.87
CA PRO A 81 5.29 -3.98 11.53
C PRO A 81 4.22 -4.76 12.30
N GLN A 82 3.06 -4.16 12.47
CA GLN A 82 1.93 -4.77 13.17
C GLN A 82 0.89 -5.28 12.19
N ARG A 83 0.23 -6.41 12.52
CA ARG A 83 -0.92 -6.89 11.75
C ARG A 83 -1.97 -5.78 11.62
N GLY A 84 -2.49 -5.63 10.41
CA GLY A 84 -3.42 -4.58 10.05
C GLY A 84 -2.77 -3.31 9.50
N ASP A 85 -1.44 -3.16 9.56
CA ASP A 85 -0.76 -2.06 8.87
C ASP A 85 -0.98 -2.16 7.36
N VAL A 86 -1.30 -1.02 6.72
CA VAL A 86 -1.28 -0.89 5.26
C VAL A 86 0.13 -0.45 4.86
N ILE A 87 0.80 -1.28 4.08
CA ILE A 87 2.24 -1.13 3.83
C ILE A 87 2.53 -1.05 2.34
N VAL A 88 3.36 -0.08 1.96
CA VAL A 88 3.99 -0.05 0.64
C VAL A 88 5.28 -0.88 0.71
N PHE A 89 5.46 -1.78 -0.24
CA PHE A 89 6.65 -2.61 -0.36
C PHE A 89 7.03 -2.83 -1.83
N LYS A 90 8.27 -3.20 -2.07
CA LYS A 90 8.75 -3.64 -3.38
C LYS A 90 8.35 -5.09 -3.63
N HIS A 91 7.68 -5.34 -4.75
CA HIS A 91 7.35 -6.71 -5.17
C HIS A 91 8.64 -7.55 -5.28
N PRO A 92 8.67 -8.76 -4.68
CA PRO A 92 9.92 -9.52 -4.56
C PRO A 92 10.56 -9.93 -5.88
N THR A 93 9.79 -10.04 -6.96
CA THR A 93 10.27 -10.44 -8.28
C THR A 93 10.51 -9.24 -9.18
N ASP A 94 9.53 -8.36 -9.33
CA ASP A 94 9.51 -7.31 -10.35
C ASP A 94 10.04 -5.98 -9.84
N GLY A 95 10.17 -5.82 -8.51
CA GLY A 95 10.64 -4.59 -7.89
C GLY A 95 9.68 -3.39 -8.02
N ILE A 96 8.46 -3.61 -8.50
CA ILE A 96 7.42 -2.57 -8.55
C ILE A 96 6.89 -2.26 -7.16
N ASP A 97 6.38 -1.05 -6.97
CA ASP A 97 5.73 -0.67 -5.71
C ASP A 97 4.34 -1.30 -5.62
N MET A 98 4.10 -2.00 -4.51
CA MET A 98 2.83 -2.61 -4.17
C MET A 98 2.34 -2.06 -2.84
N ILE A 99 1.03 -1.98 -2.66
CA ILE A 99 0.41 -1.62 -1.38
C ILE A 99 -0.60 -2.71 -0.99
N LYS A 100 -0.47 -3.25 0.22
CA LYS A 100 -1.36 -4.28 0.76
C LYS A 100 -1.45 -4.18 2.28
N ARG A 101 -2.39 -4.93 2.85
CA ARG A 101 -2.53 -5.06 4.30
C ARG A 101 -1.73 -6.23 4.84
N LEU A 102 -0.94 -5.98 5.87
CA LEU A 102 -0.21 -7.02 6.61
C LEU A 102 -1.19 -7.84 7.46
N VAL A 103 -1.24 -9.14 7.23
CA VAL A 103 -2.07 -10.07 8.02
C VAL A 103 -1.27 -11.16 8.72
N GLY A 104 -0.07 -11.50 8.20
CA GLY A 104 0.80 -12.50 8.82
C GLY A 104 2.21 -11.98 9.06
N VAL A 105 2.71 -12.17 10.28
CA VAL A 105 4.08 -11.87 10.70
C VAL A 105 4.90 -13.17 10.81
N PRO A 106 6.25 -13.12 10.94
CA PRO A 106 7.08 -14.32 11.07
C PRO A 106 6.54 -15.32 12.11
N GLY A 107 6.47 -16.60 11.73
CA GLY A 107 5.95 -17.68 12.55
C GLY A 107 4.43 -17.90 12.47
N ASP A 108 3.67 -16.98 11.91
CA ASP A 108 2.23 -17.14 11.77
C ASP A 108 1.85 -18.24 10.78
N ARG A 109 0.70 -18.84 11.05
CA ARG A 109 -0.01 -19.76 10.17
C ARG A 109 -1.26 -19.05 9.62
N VAL A 110 -1.21 -18.63 8.35
CA VAL A 110 -2.30 -17.92 7.69
C VAL A 110 -3.06 -18.88 6.78
N GLN A 111 -4.38 -18.85 6.82
CA GLN A 111 -5.24 -19.66 5.96
C GLN A 111 -6.55 -18.93 5.67
N PHE A 112 -7.12 -19.17 4.49
CA PHE A 112 -8.49 -18.81 4.18
C PHE A 112 -9.34 -20.08 4.13
N ARG A 113 -10.53 -20.03 4.76
CA ARG A 113 -11.55 -21.09 4.71
C ARG A 113 -12.88 -20.43 4.45
N GLU A 114 -13.52 -20.77 3.35
CA GLU A 114 -14.79 -20.15 2.92
C GLU A 114 -14.73 -18.62 2.95
N GLY A 115 -13.59 -18.05 2.53
CA GLY A 115 -13.30 -16.61 2.53
C GLY A 115 -13.04 -15.98 3.91
N VAL A 116 -13.10 -16.77 5.00
CA VAL A 116 -12.73 -16.29 6.33
C VAL A 116 -11.23 -16.40 6.52
N LEU A 117 -10.60 -15.31 6.96
CA LEU A 117 -9.18 -15.29 7.33
C LEU A 117 -8.99 -15.99 8.68
N TYR A 118 -8.06 -16.94 8.73
CA TYR A 118 -7.59 -17.59 9.95
C TYR A 118 -6.13 -17.26 10.18
N ILE A 119 -5.80 -16.87 11.40
CA ILE A 119 -4.42 -16.65 11.86
C ILE A 119 -4.18 -17.55 13.06
N ASN A 120 -3.15 -18.42 12.99
CA ASN A 120 -2.81 -19.38 14.03
C ASN A 120 -4.00 -20.28 14.41
N SER A 121 -4.76 -20.71 13.41
CA SER A 121 -5.97 -21.54 13.53
C SER A 121 -7.18 -20.84 14.19
N GLN A 122 -7.09 -19.56 14.51
CA GLN A 122 -8.19 -18.76 15.02
C GLN A 122 -8.82 -17.95 13.89
N ALA A 123 -10.14 -18.02 13.75
CA ALA A 123 -10.86 -17.22 12.80
C ALA A 123 -10.76 -15.73 13.20
N VAL A 124 -10.40 -14.88 12.25
CA VAL A 124 -10.51 -13.42 12.44
C VAL A 124 -11.99 -13.07 12.50
N PRO A 125 -12.46 -12.44 13.61
CA PRO A 125 -13.85 -12.01 13.72
C PRO A 125 -14.23 -11.09 12.58
N ARG A 126 -15.33 -11.40 11.88
CA ARG A 126 -15.86 -10.56 10.82
C ARG A 126 -17.37 -10.35 10.97
N GLU A 127 -17.82 -9.14 10.67
CA GLU A 127 -19.22 -8.73 10.70
C GLU A 127 -19.66 -8.32 9.30
N ARG A 128 -20.74 -8.90 8.80
CA ARG A 128 -21.27 -8.58 7.48
C ARG A 128 -21.98 -7.22 7.50
N LEU A 129 -21.63 -6.37 6.55
CA LEU A 129 -22.31 -5.12 6.26
C LEU A 129 -23.28 -5.29 5.09
N SER A 130 -24.07 -4.25 4.82
CA SER A 130 -24.87 -4.20 3.59
C SER A 130 -23.97 -4.27 2.37
N PRO A 131 -24.32 -5.07 1.35
CA PRO A 131 -23.60 -5.10 0.09
C PRO A 131 -23.53 -3.70 -0.54
N GLU A 132 -22.54 -3.49 -1.39
CA GLU A 132 -22.30 -2.22 -2.08
C GLU A 132 -22.14 -2.46 -3.58
N PRO A 133 -22.85 -1.70 -4.43
CA PRO A 133 -22.63 -1.74 -5.87
C PRO A 133 -21.31 -1.03 -6.20
N VAL A 134 -20.35 -1.78 -6.76
CA VAL A 134 -19.04 -1.27 -7.18
C VAL A 134 -18.98 -1.28 -8.70
N ARG A 135 -18.55 -0.17 -9.29
CA ARG A 135 -18.30 -0.07 -10.72
C ARG A 135 -16.97 -0.72 -11.06
N THR A 136 -16.99 -1.73 -11.91
CA THR A 136 -15.81 -2.44 -12.41
C THR A 136 -15.73 -2.30 -13.95
N GLU A 137 -14.67 -2.80 -14.55
CA GLU A 137 -14.53 -2.88 -16.02
C GLU A 137 -15.60 -3.78 -16.67
N TYR A 138 -16.20 -4.70 -15.91
CA TYR A 138 -17.28 -5.60 -16.37
C TYR A 138 -18.69 -5.06 -16.09
N GLY A 139 -18.81 -3.83 -15.58
CA GLY A 139 -20.06 -3.20 -15.18
C GLY A 139 -20.18 -3.00 -13.69
N THR A 140 -21.40 -2.73 -13.22
CA THR A 140 -21.66 -2.58 -11.78
C THR A 140 -21.96 -3.95 -11.18
N LEU A 141 -21.14 -4.38 -10.23
CA LEU A 141 -21.27 -5.65 -9.51
C LEU A 141 -21.56 -5.39 -8.04
N GLU A 142 -22.36 -6.24 -7.41
CA GLU A 142 -22.56 -6.20 -5.97
C GLU A 142 -21.40 -6.90 -5.24
N PHE A 143 -20.80 -6.20 -4.29
CA PHE A 143 -19.75 -6.73 -3.42
C PHE A 143 -20.30 -6.91 -2.01
N ASP A 144 -20.12 -8.09 -1.46
CA ASP A 144 -20.30 -8.33 -0.04
C ASP A 144 -19.22 -7.56 0.74
N ARG A 145 -19.61 -6.94 1.84
CA ARG A 145 -18.70 -6.20 2.72
C ARG A 145 -18.64 -6.82 4.09
N TYR A 146 -17.43 -6.88 4.64
CA TYR A 146 -17.22 -7.36 6.00
C TYR A 146 -16.28 -6.41 6.75
N VAL A 147 -16.59 -6.15 8.03
CA VAL A 147 -15.63 -5.55 8.96
C VAL A 147 -14.84 -6.67 9.61
N GLU A 148 -13.57 -6.77 9.33
CA GLU A 148 -12.65 -7.69 10.01
C GLU A 148 -11.97 -6.98 11.19
N ARG A 149 -11.78 -7.71 12.30
CA ARG A 149 -11.14 -7.21 13.52
C ARG A 149 -9.95 -8.09 13.88
N LEU A 150 -8.75 -7.52 13.78
CA LEU A 150 -7.52 -8.22 14.13
C LEU A 150 -7.24 -8.15 15.64
N ASP A 151 -6.43 -9.08 16.12
CA ASP A 151 -5.91 -9.13 17.49
C ASP A 151 -5.09 -7.89 17.89
N SER A 152 -4.52 -7.18 16.91
CA SER A 152 -3.86 -5.87 17.09
C SER A 152 -4.80 -4.73 17.48
N GLY A 153 -6.11 -4.98 17.54
CA GLY A 153 -7.15 -3.98 17.78
C GLY A 153 -7.55 -3.17 16.53
N LYS A 154 -6.91 -3.41 15.40
CA LYS A 154 -7.26 -2.76 14.12
C LYS A 154 -8.47 -3.45 13.49
N SER A 155 -9.36 -2.62 12.95
CA SER A 155 -10.51 -3.07 12.15
C SER A 155 -10.54 -2.36 10.81
N TYR A 156 -10.99 -3.07 9.77
CA TYR A 156 -11.05 -2.56 8.41
C TYR A 156 -12.15 -3.28 7.62
N VAL A 157 -12.60 -2.64 6.56
CA VAL A 157 -13.62 -3.21 5.67
C VAL A 157 -12.93 -3.98 4.54
N THR A 158 -13.49 -5.13 4.20
CA THR A 158 -13.07 -5.93 3.05
C THR A 158 -14.20 -6.06 2.05
N TYR A 159 -13.84 -6.19 0.78
CA TYR A 159 -14.72 -6.56 -0.31
C TYR A 159 -14.56 -8.03 -0.67
N ASP A 160 -15.69 -8.74 -0.75
CA ASP A 160 -15.81 -10.08 -1.30
C ASP A 160 -16.87 -10.07 -2.42
N ARG A 161 -16.79 -10.97 -3.39
CA ARG A 161 -17.82 -11.13 -4.41
C ARG A 161 -18.61 -12.43 -4.23
N PRO A 162 -19.91 -12.45 -4.60
CA PRO A 162 -20.71 -13.66 -4.50
C PRO A 162 -20.25 -14.81 -5.41
N ASP A 163 -19.64 -14.47 -6.55
CA ASP A 163 -19.15 -15.38 -7.60
C ASP A 163 -17.67 -15.73 -7.49
N ARG A 164 -17.16 -15.72 -6.28
CA ARG A 164 -15.74 -15.83 -5.97
C ARG A 164 -15.10 -17.16 -6.41
N ASP A 165 -13.79 -17.05 -6.70
CA ASP A 165 -12.94 -18.19 -6.99
C ASP A 165 -12.76 -19.08 -5.74
N PRO A 166 -13.17 -20.36 -5.78
CA PRO A 166 -13.01 -21.28 -4.66
C PRO A 166 -11.56 -21.44 -4.19
N GLU A 167 -10.57 -21.34 -5.07
CA GLU A 167 -9.15 -21.49 -4.72
C GLU A 167 -8.63 -20.33 -3.87
N VAL A 168 -9.14 -19.12 -4.12
CA VAL A 168 -8.78 -17.92 -3.35
C VAL A 168 -9.38 -17.96 -1.94
N ASN A 169 -10.53 -18.59 -1.81
CA ASN A 169 -11.32 -18.66 -0.58
C ASN A 169 -11.01 -19.88 0.29
N ASN A 170 -10.39 -20.91 -0.28
CA ASN A 170 -9.99 -22.12 0.44
C ASN A 170 -8.53 -22.43 0.12
N THR A 171 -7.63 -21.84 0.90
CA THR A 171 -6.20 -21.96 0.67
C THR A 171 -5.55 -23.04 1.53
N PRO A 172 -4.37 -23.53 1.13
CA PRO A 172 -3.51 -24.26 2.07
C PRO A 172 -3.11 -23.36 3.24
N VAL A 173 -2.52 -23.96 4.27
CA VAL A 173 -1.92 -23.19 5.38
C VAL A 173 -0.59 -22.60 4.92
N PHE A 174 -0.47 -21.31 4.96
CA PHE A 174 0.78 -20.59 4.73
C PHE A 174 1.51 -20.37 6.06
N VAL A 175 2.70 -20.91 6.21
CA VAL A 175 3.57 -20.66 7.37
C VAL A 175 4.53 -19.54 6.99
N VAL A 176 4.42 -18.42 7.67
CA VAL A 176 5.23 -17.22 7.35
C VAL A 176 6.67 -17.44 7.83
N PRO A 177 7.67 -17.45 6.92
CA PRO A 177 9.06 -17.66 7.31
C PRO A 177 9.63 -16.49 8.11
N GLU A 178 10.70 -16.76 8.88
CA GLU A 178 11.47 -15.69 9.53
C GLU A 178 11.93 -14.63 8.53
N GLY A 179 11.85 -13.36 8.95
CA GLY A 179 12.22 -12.22 8.12
C GLY A 179 11.28 -11.95 6.94
N HIS A 180 10.11 -12.59 6.88
CA HIS A 180 9.11 -12.41 5.82
C HIS A 180 7.75 -12.04 6.41
N TYR A 181 6.91 -11.49 5.55
CA TYR A 181 5.57 -11.04 5.88
C TYR A 181 4.55 -11.54 4.86
N PHE A 182 3.29 -11.70 5.31
CA PHE A 182 2.17 -12.13 4.48
C PHE A 182 1.16 -11.00 4.33
N PHE A 183 0.91 -10.60 3.09
CA PHE A 183 0.07 -9.47 2.75
C PHE A 183 -1.17 -9.90 1.97
N VAL A 184 -2.29 -9.22 2.22
CA VAL A 184 -3.55 -9.44 1.49
C VAL A 184 -4.17 -8.11 1.10
N GLY A 185 -4.85 -8.07 -0.05
CA GLY A 185 -5.67 -6.92 -0.42
C GLY A 185 -6.97 -6.86 0.37
N ASP A 186 -7.48 -5.66 0.60
CA ASP A 186 -8.79 -5.47 1.23
C ASP A 186 -9.91 -5.83 0.24
N ASN A 187 -9.68 -5.65 -1.07
CA ASN A 187 -10.50 -6.25 -2.13
C ASN A 187 -10.02 -7.68 -2.38
N ARG A 188 -10.64 -8.62 -1.69
CA ARG A 188 -10.23 -10.03 -1.62
C ARG A 188 -10.21 -10.73 -2.97
N GLU A 189 -11.10 -10.35 -3.86
CA GLU A 189 -11.25 -10.99 -5.18
C GLU A 189 -10.37 -10.33 -6.25
N ASP A 190 -10.05 -9.05 -6.09
CA ASP A 190 -9.25 -8.29 -7.05
C ASP A 190 -7.84 -7.97 -6.52
N SER A 191 -7.20 -8.97 -5.90
CA SER A 191 -5.87 -8.80 -5.32
C SER A 191 -4.95 -9.98 -5.61
N ARG A 192 -3.92 -9.73 -6.40
CA ARG A 192 -2.78 -10.65 -6.59
C ARG A 192 -1.79 -10.44 -5.45
N ASP A 193 -2.03 -11.09 -4.32
CA ASP A 193 -1.31 -10.90 -3.08
C ASP A 193 -0.53 -12.16 -2.62
N SER A 194 -0.23 -12.27 -1.33
CA SER A 194 0.57 -13.38 -0.81
C SER A 194 -0.12 -14.75 -0.86
N ARG A 195 -1.43 -14.80 -1.12
CA ARG A 195 -2.14 -16.06 -1.36
C ARG A 195 -1.68 -16.77 -2.62
N PHE A 196 -1.10 -16.02 -3.55
CA PHE A 196 -0.59 -16.53 -4.81
C PHE A 196 0.94 -16.65 -4.79
N PRO A 197 1.51 -17.68 -5.46
CA PRO A 197 2.95 -17.86 -5.53
C PRO A 197 3.64 -16.73 -6.28
N ARG A 198 4.92 -16.54 -5.99
CA ARG A 198 5.77 -15.58 -6.72
C ARG A 198 5.73 -15.83 -8.22
N GLY A 199 5.63 -14.75 -9.00
CA GLY A 199 5.49 -14.80 -10.45
C GLY A 199 4.07 -14.63 -10.96
N TYR A 200 3.05 -15.03 -10.18
CA TYR A 200 1.65 -14.69 -10.44
C TYR A 200 1.11 -13.69 -9.41
N GLY A 201 1.49 -13.85 -8.16
CA GLY A 201 1.21 -12.94 -7.05
C GLY A 201 2.48 -12.60 -6.29
N VAL A 202 2.30 -12.12 -5.06
CA VAL A 202 3.39 -11.57 -4.24
C VAL A 202 4.18 -12.65 -3.49
N GLY A 203 3.51 -13.71 -3.03
CA GLY A 203 4.09 -14.69 -2.10
C GLY A 203 4.54 -14.05 -0.78
N TYR A 204 5.54 -14.61 -0.13
CA TYR A 204 6.13 -14.03 1.08
C TYR A 204 7.04 -12.84 0.73
N VAL A 205 6.85 -11.72 1.43
CA VAL A 205 7.60 -10.47 1.22
C VAL A 205 8.75 -10.38 2.23
N PRO A 206 10.02 -10.31 1.80
CA PRO A 206 11.13 -10.10 2.70
C PRO A 206 11.03 -8.77 3.44
N ALA A 207 11.51 -8.71 4.69
CA ALA A 207 11.52 -7.50 5.51
C ALA A 207 12.21 -6.32 4.82
N GLU A 208 13.30 -6.56 4.08
CA GLU A 208 14.04 -5.51 3.36
C GLU A 208 13.21 -4.82 2.27
N ASN A 209 12.19 -5.53 1.72
CA ASN A 209 11.33 -4.99 0.67
C ASN A 209 10.32 -3.95 1.17
N LEU A 210 10.09 -3.85 2.48
CA LEU A 210 9.16 -2.87 3.03
C LEU A 210 9.67 -1.45 2.76
N VAL A 211 8.84 -0.60 2.16
CA VAL A 211 9.15 0.81 1.91
C VAL A 211 8.67 1.68 3.07
N GLY A 212 7.43 1.48 3.54
CA GLY A 212 6.88 2.23 4.66
C GLY A 212 5.41 1.98 4.89
N ARG A 213 4.88 2.60 5.95
CA ARG A 213 3.47 2.52 6.35
C ARG A 213 2.66 3.64 5.72
N ALA A 214 1.53 3.29 5.10
CA ALA A 214 0.56 4.26 4.65
C ALA A 214 -0.15 4.89 5.87
N GLU A 215 -0.13 6.22 5.97
CA GLU A 215 -0.65 6.94 7.12
C GLU A 215 -1.95 7.68 6.82
N TRP A 216 -2.00 8.33 5.65
CA TRP A 216 -3.09 9.22 5.27
C TRP A 216 -3.37 9.14 3.78
N VAL A 217 -4.65 9.20 3.41
CA VAL A 217 -5.06 9.66 2.08
C VAL A 217 -5.01 11.17 2.12
N LEU A 218 -4.01 11.76 1.47
CA LEU A 218 -3.81 13.21 1.48
C LEU A 218 -4.83 13.92 0.59
N LEU A 219 -4.98 13.43 -0.63
CA LEU A 219 -5.90 13.96 -1.65
C LEU A 219 -6.47 12.78 -2.43
N SER A 220 -7.63 12.98 -3.03
CA SER A 220 -8.30 11.94 -3.81
C SER A 220 -9.07 12.55 -4.99
N TRP A 221 -8.92 11.93 -6.16
CA TRP A 221 -9.66 12.28 -7.37
C TRP A 221 -10.23 11.03 -8.04
N ASN A 222 -11.36 11.19 -8.72
CA ASN A 222 -11.88 10.15 -9.61
C ASN A 222 -10.95 9.95 -10.81
N GLU A 223 -11.07 8.79 -11.46
CA GLU A 223 -10.27 8.43 -12.64
C GLU A 223 -10.50 9.36 -13.84
N GLU A 224 -11.62 10.07 -13.87
CA GLU A 224 -11.97 11.04 -14.91
C GLU A 224 -11.17 12.36 -14.80
N ALA A 225 -10.48 12.59 -13.68
CA ALA A 225 -9.61 13.74 -13.50
C ALA A 225 -8.43 13.69 -14.48
N SER A 226 -8.22 14.77 -15.23
CA SER A 226 -7.21 14.82 -16.28
C SER A 226 -6.37 16.10 -16.21
N LEU A 227 -5.06 15.95 -16.38
CA LEU A 227 -4.13 17.09 -16.49
C LEU A 227 -4.49 18.04 -17.65
N TRP A 228 -5.08 17.49 -18.72
CA TRP A 228 -5.47 18.24 -19.90
C TRP A 228 -6.83 18.93 -19.78
N LYS A 229 -7.59 18.63 -18.70
CA LYS A 229 -8.91 19.20 -18.40
C LYS A 229 -8.90 19.78 -16.98
N PRO A 230 -8.30 20.97 -16.74
CA PRO A 230 -8.08 21.47 -15.38
C PRO A 230 -9.36 21.66 -14.55
N TRP A 231 -10.52 21.84 -15.19
CA TRP A 231 -11.81 21.94 -14.49
C TRP A 231 -12.18 20.63 -13.79
N THR A 232 -11.71 19.46 -14.29
CA THR A 232 -11.96 18.15 -13.65
C THR A 232 -11.25 18.04 -12.31
N TRP A 233 -10.24 18.84 -12.03
CA TRP A 233 -9.58 18.87 -10.72
C TRP A 233 -10.51 19.35 -9.61
N PHE A 234 -11.54 20.11 -9.96
CA PHE A 234 -12.54 20.60 -9.02
C PHE A 234 -13.79 19.71 -9.02
N THR A 235 -14.23 19.21 -10.18
CA THR A 235 -15.46 18.40 -10.29
C THR A 235 -15.25 16.97 -9.82
N GLU A 236 -14.05 16.41 -10.04
CA GLU A 236 -13.71 15.02 -9.72
C GLU A 236 -12.98 14.88 -8.37
N PHE A 237 -12.82 15.97 -7.64
CA PHE A 237 -12.18 15.94 -6.32
C PHE A 237 -13.09 15.30 -5.27
N ARG A 238 -12.58 14.26 -4.61
CA ARG A 238 -13.26 13.54 -3.52
C ARG A 238 -12.84 14.08 -2.17
N GLY A 239 -13.48 15.17 -1.74
CA GLY A 239 -13.16 15.87 -0.49
C GLY A 239 -13.40 15.02 0.76
N ASP A 240 -14.40 14.16 0.74
CA ASP A 240 -14.76 13.23 1.81
C ASP A 240 -13.69 12.16 2.10
N ARG A 241 -12.85 11.86 1.11
CA ARG A 241 -11.73 10.93 1.24
C ARG A 241 -10.42 11.62 1.56
N SER A 242 -10.32 12.91 1.31
CA SER A 242 -9.09 13.68 1.54
C SER A 242 -8.82 13.91 3.02
N LEU A 243 -7.53 13.90 3.42
CA LEU A 243 -7.05 14.02 4.80
C LEU A 243 -7.58 12.89 5.74
N ARG A 244 -7.92 11.74 5.16
CA ARG A 244 -8.38 10.57 5.91
C ARG A 244 -7.18 9.76 6.42
N ARG A 245 -7.19 9.45 7.71
CA ARG A 245 -6.19 8.54 8.32
C ARG A 245 -6.52 7.08 8.01
N LEU A 246 -5.46 6.28 7.77
CA LEU A 246 -5.52 4.84 7.49
C LEU A 246 -5.30 3.98 8.74
#